data_73f0c2fc23716ee2c0fa6d2a4383e00e
#
_entry.id   73f0c2fc23716ee2c0fa6d2a4383e00e
#
_cell.length_a   1.000
_cell.length_b   1.000
_cell.length_c   1.000
_cell.angle_alpha   90.00
_cell.angle_beta   90.00
_cell.angle_gamma   90.00
#
_symmetry.space_group_name_H-M   'P 1'
#
loop_
_entity.id
_entity.type
_entity.pdbx_description
1 polymer ?
#
loop_
_entity_poly.entity_id
_entity_poly.type
_entity_poly.pdbx_seq_one_letter_code
_entity_poly.pdbx_strand_id
1 'polypeptide(L)'
;EEPQNLAARGGMLVASCLGGIAFLKGLGLVHAISHMVGAEYNTHHGLTNAIVLPVVLRFNLPTMEEKVKRMSDAMQFDDHSVESFISNIEKILDRIQIPQSLSEIGVPESCAARIAEKAMQDLAYATNPRLATFEEVHKLVLASIKKAR
;
A
#
# COMPACT_ATOMS: atom_id res chain seq x y z
N GLU A 1 -11.64 -9.90 16.11
CA GLU A 1 -11.80 -10.99 17.12
C GLU A 1 -12.92 -10.66 18.11
N GLU A 2 -13.11 -9.38 18.46
CA GLU A 2 -14.17 -8.91 19.36
C GLU A 2 -14.99 -7.78 18.69
N PRO A 3 -15.91 -8.11 17.77
CA PRO A 3 -16.61 -7.09 16.95
C PRO A 3 -17.52 -6.16 17.77
N GLN A 4 -17.86 -6.52 19.00
CA GLN A 4 -18.66 -5.71 19.91
C GLN A 4 -17.83 -4.87 20.88
N ASN A 5 -16.49 -4.93 20.83
CA ASN A 5 -15.63 -4.13 21.68
C ASN A 5 -15.68 -2.65 21.27
N LEU A 6 -16.38 -1.84 22.07
CA LEU A 6 -16.59 -0.40 21.77
C LEU A 6 -15.28 0.40 21.77
N ALA A 7 -14.33 0.06 22.64
CA ALA A 7 -13.03 0.75 22.68
C ALA A 7 -12.24 0.48 21.39
N ALA A 8 -12.18 -0.77 20.92
CA ALA A 8 -11.52 -1.13 19.68
C ALA A 8 -12.20 -0.46 18.46
N ARG A 9 -13.53 -0.43 18.42
CA ARG A 9 -14.29 0.25 17.36
C ARG A 9 -14.03 1.76 17.35
N GLY A 10 -14.04 2.38 18.53
CA GLY A 10 -13.72 3.80 18.69
C GLY A 10 -12.29 4.13 18.22
N GLY A 11 -11.31 3.29 18.60
CA GLY A 11 -9.93 3.39 18.13
C GLY A 11 -9.81 3.31 16.60
N MET A 12 -10.54 2.39 15.96
CA MET A 12 -10.56 2.28 14.49
C MET A 12 -11.17 3.50 13.81
N LEU A 13 -12.24 4.09 14.38
CA LEU A 13 -12.83 5.32 13.84
C LEU A 13 -11.85 6.50 13.94
N VAL A 14 -11.16 6.64 15.06
CA VAL A 14 -10.13 7.68 15.24
C VAL A 14 -8.97 7.46 14.26
N ALA A 15 -8.48 6.22 14.11
CA ALA A 15 -7.42 5.89 13.16
C ALA A 15 -7.84 6.21 11.71
N SER A 16 -9.06 5.89 11.33
CA SER A 16 -9.63 6.24 10.02
C SER A 16 -9.70 7.76 9.80
N CYS A 17 -10.13 8.51 10.80
CA CYS A 17 -10.16 9.97 10.75
C CYS A 17 -8.75 10.56 10.57
N LEU A 18 -7.78 10.09 11.35
CA LEU A 18 -6.37 10.51 11.23
C LEU A 18 -5.79 10.16 9.85
N GLY A 19 -6.14 8.99 9.31
CA GLY A 19 -5.80 8.60 7.94
C GLY A 19 -6.36 9.60 6.92
N GLY A 20 -7.62 10.01 7.06
CA GLY A 20 -8.25 11.02 6.22
C GLY A 20 -7.56 12.39 6.30
N ILE A 21 -7.11 12.81 7.49
CA ILE A 21 -6.32 14.04 7.66
C ILE A 21 -4.95 13.91 6.99
N ALA A 22 -4.29 12.77 7.14
CA ALA A 22 -2.99 12.49 6.53
C ALA A 22 -3.06 12.49 5.00
N PHE A 23 -4.22 12.18 4.42
CA PHE A 23 -4.50 12.22 2.98
C PHE A 23 -4.12 13.57 2.32
N LEU A 24 -4.24 14.67 3.06
CA LEU A 24 -3.84 16.00 2.57
C LEU A 24 -2.34 16.15 2.30
N LYS A 25 -1.52 15.21 2.75
CA LYS A 25 -0.06 15.17 2.46
C LYS A 25 0.28 14.58 1.09
N GLY A 26 -0.71 14.04 0.39
CA GLY A 26 -0.54 13.29 -0.85
C GLY A 26 -0.57 11.78 -0.63
N LEU A 27 -0.79 11.04 -1.71
CA LEU A 27 -1.10 9.61 -1.67
C LEU A 27 0.01 8.68 -2.20
N GLY A 28 0.72 9.09 -3.24
CA GLY A 28 1.80 8.32 -3.84
C GLY A 28 1.36 7.11 -4.69
N LEU A 29 2.35 6.27 -5.03
CA LEU A 29 2.21 5.15 -5.97
C LEU A 29 1.21 4.08 -5.55
N VAL A 30 1.02 3.84 -4.25
CA VAL A 30 0.00 2.86 -3.79
C VAL A 30 -1.35 3.24 -4.35
N HIS A 31 -1.76 4.48 -4.18
CA HIS A 31 -3.05 4.98 -4.66
C HIS A 31 -3.09 5.13 -6.18
N ALA A 32 -2.02 5.63 -6.80
CA ALA A 32 -1.94 5.74 -8.24
C ALA A 32 -2.19 4.39 -8.95
N ILE A 33 -1.60 3.31 -8.44
CA ILE A 33 -1.83 1.96 -8.97
C ILE A 33 -3.25 1.48 -8.63
N SER A 34 -3.68 1.63 -7.38
CA SER A 34 -5.00 1.11 -6.96
C SER A 34 -6.18 1.84 -7.60
N HIS A 35 -6.06 3.13 -7.91
CA HIS A 35 -7.08 3.86 -8.67
C HIS A 35 -7.31 3.22 -10.03
N MET A 36 -6.23 2.90 -10.75
CA MET A 36 -6.33 2.29 -12.08
C MET A 36 -6.86 0.87 -12.03
N VAL A 37 -6.40 0.07 -11.06
CA VAL A 37 -6.92 -1.29 -10.83
C VAL A 37 -8.40 -1.25 -10.46
N GLY A 38 -8.79 -0.37 -9.55
CA GLY A 38 -10.18 -0.21 -9.14
C GLY A 38 -11.10 0.22 -10.29
N ALA A 39 -10.64 1.16 -11.12
CA ALA A 39 -11.39 1.65 -12.27
C ALA A 39 -11.60 0.58 -13.35
N GLU A 40 -10.62 -0.31 -13.58
CA GLU A 40 -10.70 -1.33 -14.63
C GLU A 40 -11.34 -2.64 -14.17
N TYR A 41 -11.14 -3.03 -12.91
CA TYR A 41 -11.55 -4.35 -12.39
C TYR A 41 -12.60 -4.27 -11.29
N ASN A 42 -13.10 -3.08 -10.97
CA ASN A 42 -14.11 -2.85 -9.92
C ASN A 42 -13.71 -3.49 -8.57
N THR A 43 -12.42 -3.42 -8.23
CA THR A 43 -11.91 -3.95 -6.95
C THR A 43 -12.20 -3.00 -5.81
N HIS A 44 -12.33 -3.54 -4.59
CA HIS A 44 -12.49 -2.71 -3.39
C HIS A 44 -11.21 -1.89 -3.14
N HIS A 45 -11.32 -0.56 -3.14
CA HIS A 45 -10.18 0.37 -3.09
C HIS A 45 -9.21 0.09 -1.92
N GLY A 46 -9.73 -0.03 -0.70
CA GLY A 46 -8.88 -0.28 0.47
C GLY A 46 -8.18 -1.64 0.43
N LEU A 47 -8.84 -2.66 -0.12
CA LEU A 47 -8.23 -3.99 -0.32
C LEU A 47 -7.10 -3.92 -1.34
N THR A 48 -7.32 -3.25 -2.45
CA THR A 48 -6.31 -3.06 -3.50
C THR A 48 -5.09 -2.31 -2.97
N ASN A 49 -5.32 -1.22 -2.21
CA ASN A 49 -4.25 -0.49 -1.52
C ASN A 49 -3.44 -1.41 -0.60
N ALA A 50 -4.11 -2.23 0.21
CA ALA A 50 -3.44 -3.12 1.16
C ALA A 50 -2.58 -4.18 0.47
N ILE A 51 -3.01 -4.71 -0.69
CA ILE A 51 -2.24 -5.67 -1.49
C ILE A 51 -1.02 -5.00 -2.13
N VAL A 52 -1.16 -3.80 -2.69
CA VAL A 52 -0.08 -3.07 -3.38
C VAL A 52 0.95 -2.51 -2.40
N LEU A 53 0.53 -2.20 -1.15
CA LEU A 53 1.34 -1.50 -0.16
C LEU A 53 2.73 -2.11 0.08
N PRO A 54 2.92 -3.42 0.34
CA PRO A 54 4.24 -3.98 0.64
C PRO A 54 5.24 -3.79 -0.51
N VAL A 55 4.79 -3.95 -1.75
CA VAL A 55 5.62 -3.79 -2.95
C VAL A 55 6.12 -2.35 -3.08
N VAL A 56 5.23 -1.38 -2.90
CA VAL A 56 5.57 0.04 -2.99
C VAL A 56 6.41 0.50 -1.79
N LEU A 57 6.19 -0.06 -0.60
CA LEU A 57 7.04 0.21 0.56
C LEU A 57 8.49 -0.21 0.30
N ARG A 58 8.74 -1.41 -0.25
CA ARG A 58 10.09 -1.86 -0.64
C ARG A 58 10.77 -0.91 -1.61
N PHE A 59 10.01 -0.28 -2.49
CA PHE A 59 10.51 0.70 -3.44
C PHE A 59 10.84 2.05 -2.77
N ASN A 60 9.96 2.56 -1.91
CA ASN A 60 10.06 3.90 -1.34
C ASN A 60 10.95 3.99 -0.10
N LEU A 61 10.84 3.04 0.85
CA LEU A 61 11.40 3.19 2.20
C LEU A 61 12.93 3.28 2.26
N PRO A 62 13.72 2.65 1.35
CA PRO A 62 15.17 2.86 1.34
C PRO A 62 15.61 4.32 1.18
N THR A 63 14.73 5.19 0.69
CA THR A 63 14.98 6.64 0.60
C THR A 63 14.44 7.44 1.78
N MET A 64 13.86 6.77 2.79
CA MET A 64 13.08 7.39 3.87
C MET A 64 13.42 6.84 5.25
N GLU A 65 14.64 6.38 5.50
CA GLU A 65 15.05 5.67 6.73
C GLU A 65 14.67 6.40 8.02
N GLU A 66 14.87 7.72 8.08
CA GLU A 66 14.48 8.53 9.25
C GLU A 66 12.97 8.52 9.51
N LYS A 67 12.15 8.43 8.44
CA LYS A 67 10.70 8.31 8.60
C LYS A 67 10.32 6.91 9.03
N VAL A 68 11.02 5.88 8.53
CA VAL A 68 10.81 4.49 8.96
C VAL A 68 11.02 4.36 10.47
N LYS A 69 12.12 4.93 10.99
CA LYS A 69 12.41 4.95 12.43
C LYS A 69 11.24 5.55 13.23
N ARG A 70 10.78 6.74 12.84
CA ARG A 70 9.66 7.40 13.51
C ARG A 70 8.34 6.60 13.42
N MET A 71 8.09 5.94 12.29
CA MET A 71 6.91 5.09 12.12
C MET A 71 7.03 3.82 12.99
N SER A 72 8.22 3.21 13.06
CA SER A 72 8.48 2.06 13.91
C SER A 72 8.29 2.40 15.39
N ASP A 73 8.79 3.55 15.84
CA ASP A 73 8.55 4.06 17.20
C ASP A 73 7.04 4.18 17.49
N ALA A 74 6.30 4.82 16.59
CA ALA A 74 4.86 5.01 16.75
C ALA A 74 4.06 3.70 16.76
N MET A 75 4.54 2.68 16.04
CA MET A 75 3.96 1.34 15.98
C MET A 75 4.50 0.39 17.05
N GLN A 76 5.45 0.85 17.87
CA GLN A 76 6.11 0.07 18.93
C GLN A 76 6.81 -1.19 18.38
N PHE A 77 7.50 -1.05 17.26
CA PHE A 77 8.35 -2.10 16.71
C PHE A 77 9.74 -2.01 17.33
N ASP A 78 10.30 -3.14 17.75
CA ASP A 78 11.63 -3.19 18.41
C ASP A 78 12.78 -2.89 17.43
N ASP A 79 12.66 -3.34 16.18
CA ASP A 79 13.65 -3.12 15.12
C ASP A 79 13.14 -2.06 14.13
N HIS A 80 13.95 -1.02 13.94
CA HIS A 80 13.64 0.15 13.12
C HIS A 80 14.23 0.07 11.70
N SER A 81 14.76 -1.08 11.30
CA SER A 81 15.20 -1.29 9.91
C SER A 81 14.03 -1.29 8.93
N VAL A 82 14.31 -0.94 7.67
CA VAL A 82 13.31 -0.94 6.59
C VAL A 82 12.71 -2.34 6.42
N GLU A 83 13.54 -3.37 6.46
CA GLU A 83 13.15 -4.78 6.31
C GLU A 83 12.20 -5.21 7.43
N SER A 84 12.54 -4.88 8.67
CA SER A 84 11.71 -5.19 9.83
C SER A 84 10.37 -4.47 9.76
N PHE A 85 10.37 -3.18 9.40
CA PHE A 85 9.14 -2.41 9.24
C PHE A 85 8.21 -3.07 8.22
N ILE A 86 8.71 -3.40 7.02
CA ILE A 86 7.92 -4.05 5.96
C ILE A 86 7.41 -5.41 6.45
N SER A 87 8.26 -6.23 7.05
CA SER A 87 7.88 -7.55 7.57
C SER A 87 6.75 -7.46 8.62
N ASN A 88 6.79 -6.46 9.49
CA ASN A 88 5.73 -6.25 10.48
C ASN A 88 4.41 -5.78 9.83
N ILE A 89 4.46 -4.93 8.80
CA ILE A 89 3.27 -4.59 8.00
C ILE A 89 2.70 -5.84 7.33
N GLU A 90 3.52 -6.68 6.73
CA GLU A 90 3.08 -7.93 6.10
C GLU A 90 2.42 -8.89 7.09
N LYS A 91 2.98 -9.05 8.29
CA LYS A 91 2.36 -9.85 9.37
C LYS A 91 0.98 -9.31 9.76
N ILE A 92 0.81 -7.98 9.79
CA ILE A 92 -0.51 -7.38 10.05
C ILE A 92 -1.48 -7.75 8.94
N LEU A 93 -1.07 -7.62 7.67
CA LEU A 93 -1.91 -7.95 6.51
C LEU A 93 -2.30 -9.44 6.50
N ASP A 94 -1.38 -10.34 6.85
CA ASP A 94 -1.64 -11.78 6.96
C ASP A 94 -2.64 -12.07 8.10
N ARG A 95 -2.46 -11.44 9.26
CA ARG A 95 -3.34 -11.60 10.41
C ARG A 95 -4.78 -11.19 10.11
N ILE A 96 -4.97 -10.15 9.30
CA ILE A 96 -6.31 -9.69 8.88
C ILE A 96 -6.76 -10.32 7.54
N GLN A 97 -6.03 -11.32 7.07
CA GLN A 97 -6.37 -12.15 5.89
C GLN A 97 -6.51 -11.36 4.59
N ILE A 98 -5.67 -10.36 4.38
CA ILE A 98 -5.57 -9.67 3.09
C ILE A 98 -4.97 -10.63 2.05
N PRO A 99 -5.56 -10.77 0.85
CA PRO A 99 -4.98 -11.55 -0.25
C PRO A 99 -3.53 -11.17 -0.55
N GLN A 100 -2.71 -12.13 -0.97
CA GLN A 100 -1.29 -11.91 -1.20
C GLN A 100 -0.96 -11.32 -2.57
N SER A 101 -1.94 -11.25 -3.45
CA SER A 101 -1.73 -10.75 -4.81
C SER A 101 -3.01 -10.17 -5.42
N LEU A 102 -2.84 -9.30 -6.41
CA LEU A 102 -3.97 -8.78 -7.18
C LEU A 102 -4.61 -9.87 -8.06
N SER A 103 -3.86 -10.92 -8.42
CA SER A 103 -4.43 -12.04 -9.18
C SER A 103 -5.49 -12.80 -8.38
N GLU A 104 -5.36 -12.89 -7.06
CA GLU A 104 -6.36 -13.51 -6.18
C GLU A 104 -7.70 -12.76 -6.15
N ILE A 105 -7.69 -11.49 -6.55
CA ILE A 105 -8.91 -10.66 -6.68
C ILE A 105 -9.29 -10.41 -8.14
N GLY A 106 -8.78 -11.24 -9.07
CA GLY A 106 -9.20 -11.27 -10.47
C GLY A 106 -8.48 -10.32 -11.41
N VAL A 107 -7.35 -9.73 -11.03
CA VAL A 107 -6.56 -8.84 -11.89
C VAL A 107 -5.54 -9.65 -12.70
N PRO A 108 -5.64 -9.68 -14.05
CA PRO A 108 -4.74 -10.48 -14.88
C PRO A 108 -3.41 -9.78 -15.13
N GLU A 109 -2.34 -10.56 -15.34
CA GLU A 109 -0.99 -10.05 -15.63
C GLU A 109 -0.93 -9.21 -16.91
N SER A 110 -1.76 -9.51 -17.89
CA SER A 110 -1.80 -8.82 -19.19
C SER A 110 -2.13 -7.32 -19.10
N CYS A 111 -2.68 -6.85 -17.97
CA CYS A 111 -3.00 -5.43 -17.80
C CYS A 111 -1.81 -4.61 -17.26
N ALA A 112 -0.71 -5.23 -16.83
CA ALA A 112 0.31 -4.56 -16.04
C ALA A 112 0.90 -3.31 -16.71
N ALA A 113 1.24 -3.38 -17.99
CA ALA A 113 1.81 -2.24 -18.72
C ALA A 113 0.80 -1.07 -18.80
N ARG A 114 -0.47 -1.38 -19.09
CA ARG A 114 -1.53 -0.36 -19.20
C ARG A 114 -1.84 0.29 -17.84
N ILE A 115 -1.87 -0.50 -16.77
CA ILE A 115 -2.05 0.02 -15.41
C ILE A 115 -0.88 0.92 -15.03
N ALA A 116 0.37 0.53 -15.34
CA ALA A 116 1.54 1.33 -15.06
C ALA A 116 1.52 2.68 -15.78
N GLU A 117 1.19 2.68 -17.08
CA GLU A 117 1.08 3.89 -17.89
C GLU A 117 0.05 4.87 -17.31
N LYS A 118 -1.15 4.37 -16.97
CA LYS A 118 -2.22 5.19 -16.40
C LYS A 118 -1.90 5.67 -14.99
N ALA A 119 -1.26 4.83 -14.15
CA ALA A 119 -0.87 5.20 -12.80
C ALA A 119 0.12 6.38 -12.78
N MET A 120 1.01 6.47 -13.76
CA MET A 120 1.93 7.61 -13.89
C MET A 120 1.22 8.92 -14.28
N GLN A 121 0.01 8.86 -14.82
CA GLN A 121 -0.82 10.01 -15.14
C GLN A 121 -1.76 10.41 -13.99
N ASP A 122 -1.86 9.59 -12.96
CA ASP A 122 -2.70 9.86 -11.78
C ASP A 122 -2.06 10.96 -10.92
N LEU A 123 -2.89 11.86 -10.38
CA LEU A 123 -2.43 12.96 -9.52
C LEU A 123 -1.69 12.45 -8.26
N ALA A 124 -2.06 11.28 -7.77
CA ALA A 124 -1.40 10.67 -6.62
C ALA A 124 0.08 10.30 -6.88
N TYR A 125 0.44 10.01 -8.13
CA TYR A 125 1.83 9.71 -8.50
C TYR A 125 2.78 10.87 -8.18
N ALA A 126 2.36 12.10 -8.42
CA ALA A 126 3.19 13.30 -8.23
C ALA A 126 3.65 13.51 -6.78
N THR A 127 2.97 12.91 -5.81
CA THR A 127 3.29 13.01 -4.37
C THR A 127 4.02 11.79 -3.82
N ASN A 128 4.47 10.87 -4.71
CA ASN A 128 5.28 9.73 -4.26
C ASN A 128 6.64 10.22 -3.77
N PRO A 129 7.17 9.71 -2.64
CA PRO A 129 8.45 10.17 -2.08
C PRO A 129 9.66 9.94 -2.99
N ARG A 130 9.58 8.98 -3.89
CA ARG A 130 10.59 8.66 -4.88
C ARG A 130 10.00 8.70 -6.28
N LEU A 131 10.62 9.43 -7.19
CA LEU A 131 10.26 9.37 -8.61
C LEU A 131 10.54 7.96 -9.16
N ALA A 132 9.64 7.47 -9.99
CA ALA A 132 9.75 6.15 -10.60
C ALA A 132 9.69 6.27 -12.12
N THR A 133 10.49 5.49 -12.84
CA THR A 133 10.36 5.34 -14.30
C THR A 133 9.17 4.44 -14.64
N PHE A 134 8.77 4.43 -15.92
CA PHE A 134 7.73 3.50 -16.39
C PHE A 134 8.10 2.04 -16.09
N GLU A 135 9.35 1.65 -16.34
CA GLU A 135 9.84 0.31 -16.10
C GLU A 135 9.77 -0.08 -14.62
N GLU A 136 10.05 0.87 -13.71
CA GLU A 136 9.92 0.65 -12.27
C GLU A 136 8.45 0.48 -11.88
N VAL A 137 7.57 1.37 -12.33
CA VAL A 137 6.13 1.25 -12.04
C VAL A 137 5.55 -0.04 -12.61
N HIS A 138 5.91 -0.40 -13.85
CA HIS A 138 5.49 -1.67 -14.46
C HIS A 138 5.94 -2.90 -13.64
N LYS A 139 7.19 -2.90 -13.15
CA LYS A 139 7.68 -3.97 -12.26
C LYS A 139 6.90 -4.03 -10.95
N LEU A 140 6.57 -2.88 -10.35
CA LEU A 140 5.77 -2.82 -9.13
C LEU A 140 4.36 -3.38 -9.36
N VAL A 141 3.72 -3.03 -10.46
CA VAL A 141 2.40 -3.57 -10.83
C VAL A 141 2.47 -5.08 -11.04
N LEU A 142 3.44 -5.58 -11.81
CA LEU A 142 3.66 -7.01 -12.03
C LEU A 142 3.90 -7.76 -10.71
N ALA A 143 4.73 -7.23 -9.84
CA ALA A 143 4.97 -7.82 -8.53
C ALA A 143 3.69 -7.89 -7.69
N SER A 144 2.88 -6.82 -7.71
CA SER A 144 1.60 -6.79 -6.99
C SER A 144 0.57 -7.78 -7.54
N ILE A 145 0.62 -8.09 -8.86
CA ILE A 145 -0.27 -9.07 -9.49
C ILE A 145 0.17 -10.51 -9.14
N LYS A 146 1.47 -10.80 -9.23
CA LYS A 146 1.99 -12.17 -9.06
C LYS A 146 2.08 -12.58 -7.59
N LYS A 147 2.77 -11.78 -6.79
CA LYS A 147 2.99 -12.02 -5.36
C LYS A 147 3.49 -10.74 -4.72
N ALA A 148 2.64 -10.03 -4.00
CA ALA A 148 2.99 -8.76 -3.35
C ALA A 148 3.83 -8.96 -2.08
N ARG A 149 3.75 -10.14 -1.44
CA ARG A 149 4.49 -10.51 -0.22
C ARG A 149 4.70 -12.03 -0.08
#